data_a7d40e18c9751f44c2cc51751eb6e669
#
_entry.id   a7d40e18c9751f44c2cc51751eb6e669
#
_cell.length_a   1.000
_cell.length_b   1.000
_cell.length_c   1.000
_cell.angle_alpha   90.00
_cell.angle_beta   90.00
_cell.angle_gamma   90.00
#
_symmetry.space_group_name_H-M   'P 1'
#
loop_
_entity.id
_entity.type
_entity.pdbx_description
1 polymer ?
#
loop_
_entity_poly.entity_id
_entity_poly.type
_entity_poly.pdbx_seq_one_letter_code
_entity_poly.pdbx_strand_id
1 'polypeptide(L)'
;MSIRIALVVLVAACLAVAEAPAAKRNVVLYVVDDQGLDAGCYGNPVIQTPNLDNLAADGTRFDYAFCTTASCSASRSVILTGLHNHANGQYGHQHAYHHFASFPDIKSLPVLLSDAGYRTVQVGKYHVAPEEVYRFDEYVKVNTRSPVEMADRCREFIAADDDRPLFLYFCTSDPHRGGGVVEDSPYKPDRFGNRPQGYPGVKEVVYDPDDVIVPPFLP
;
A
#
# COMPACT_ATOMS: atom_id res chain seq x y z
N MET A 1 53.74 -33.63 9.46
CA MET A 1 52.36 -34.07 9.15
C MET A 1 51.31 -33.27 9.90
N SER A 2 51.61 -32.69 11.04
CA SER A 2 50.62 -32.01 11.92
C SER A 2 50.15 -30.62 11.46
N ILE A 3 50.97 -29.82 10.77
CA ILE A 3 50.62 -28.44 10.38
C ILE A 3 49.62 -28.40 9.19
N ARG A 4 49.73 -29.36 8.26
CA ARG A 4 48.85 -29.44 7.09
C ARG A 4 47.41 -29.86 7.45
N ILE A 5 47.25 -30.69 8.47
CA ILE A 5 45.94 -31.14 8.97
C ILE A 5 45.24 -30.00 9.72
N ALA A 6 45.99 -29.23 10.52
CA ALA A 6 45.44 -28.08 11.24
C ALA A 6 44.96 -26.97 10.29
N LEU A 7 45.67 -26.75 9.16
CA LEU A 7 45.24 -25.73 8.18
C LEU A 7 43.98 -26.14 7.40
N VAL A 8 43.86 -27.44 7.06
CA VAL A 8 42.65 -27.96 6.39
C VAL A 8 41.41 -27.90 7.29
N VAL A 9 41.58 -28.19 8.60
CA VAL A 9 40.48 -28.08 9.58
C VAL A 9 40.08 -26.64 9.80
N LEU A 10 41.02 -25.69 9.83
CA LEU A 10 40.72 -24.25 9.97
C LEU A 10 40.01 -23.70 8.74
N VAL A 11 40.41 -24.09 7.52
CA VAL A 11 39.72 -23.68 6.27
C VAL A 11 38.34 -24.31 6.17
N ALA A 12 38.15 -25.57 6.58
CA ALA A 12 36.83 -26.20 6.61
C ALA A 12 35.87 -25.58 7.66
N ALA A 13 36.42 -25.14 8.81
CA ALA A 13 35.64 -24.41 9.82
C ALA A 13 35.20 -23.01 9.36
N CYS A 14 36.02 -22.32 8.54
CA CYS A 14 35.64 -21.03 7.96
C CYS A 14 34.58 -21.12 6.82
N LEU A 15 34.47 -22.28 6.18
CA LEU A 15 33.48 -22.53 5.12
C LEU A 15 32.12 -23.01 5.67
N ALA A 16 32.02 -23.31 6.96
CA ALA A 16 30.82 -23.80 7.61
C ALA A 16 30.05 -22.72 8.39
N VAL A 17 30.30 -21.43 8.12
CA VAL A 17 29.35 -20.40 8.51
C VAL A 17 28.17 -20.48 7.53
N ALA A 18 27.28 -21.45 7.75
CA ALA A 18 25.97 -21.42 7.14
C ALA A 18 25.34 -20.10 7.59
N GLU A 19 25.23 -19.14 6.68
CA GLU A 19 24.40 -17.96 6.94
C GLU A 19 23.05 -18.49 7.37
N ALA A 20 22.70 -18.25 8.63
CA ALA A 20 21.35 -18.53 9.09
C ALA A 20 20.41 -17.77 8.12
N PRO A 21 19.40 -18.42 7.54
CA PRO A 21 18.50 -17.74 6.63
C PRO A 21 17.96 -16.50 7.34
N ALA A 22 18.14 -15.34 6.72
CA ALA A 22 17.67 -14.09 7.28
C ALA A 22 16.20 -14.25 7.65
N ALA A 23 15.86 -13.94 8.90
CA ALA A 23 14.48 -14.05 9.37
C ALA A 23 13.58 -13.25 8.43
N LYS A 24 12.58 -13.91 7.87
CA LYS A 24 11.59 -13.25 7.00
C LYS A 24 10.87 -12.18 7.82
N ARG A 25 10.76 -10.97 7.27
CA ARG A 25 10.14 -9.84 7.93
C ARG A 25 8.70 -9.70 7.50
N ASN A 26 7.84 -9.24 8.39
CA ASN A 26 6.53 -8.76 8.00
C ASN A 26 6.64 -7.54 7.10
N VAL A 27 5.79 -7.46 6.10
CA VAL A 27 5.73 -6.36 5.13
C VAL A 27 4.34 -5.76 5.15
N VAL A 28 4.26 -4.46 5.40
CA VAL A 28 3.02 -3.68 5.25
C VAL A 28 3.18 -2.76 4.07
N LEU A 29 2.38 -2.98 3.04
CA LEU A 29 2.27 -2.09 1.89
C LEU A 29 1.00 -1.23 2.06
N TYR A 30 1.21 0.00 2.54
CA TYR A 30 0.13 0.96 2.75
C TYR A 30 -0.01 1.83 1.51
N VAL A 31 -1.17 1.79 0.88
CA VAL A 31 -1.47 2.56 -0.33
C VAL A 31 -2.70 3.44 -0.09
N VAL A 32 -2.50 4.74 -0.16
CA VAL A 32 -3.56 5.74 -0.16
C VAL A 32 -4.00 6.04 -1.59
N ASP A 33 -5.21 6.54 -1.75
CA ASP A 33 -5.81 6.74 -3.05
C ASP A 33 -5.84 8.23 -3.40
N ASP A 34 -5.20 8.60 -4.52
CA ASP A 34 -5.12 9.97 -5.05
C ASP A 34 -4.45 11.00 -4.11
N GLN A 35 -3.53 10.59 -3.26
CA GLN A 35 -2.76 11.51 -2.44
C GLN A 35 -1.61 12.14 -3.23
N GLY A 36 -1.54 13.49 -3.17
CA GLY A 36 -0.39 14.26 -3.65
C GLY A 36 0.72 14.40 -2.59
N LEU A 37 1.53 15.45 -2.71
CA LEU A 37 2.60 15.78 -1.76
C LEU A 37 2.08 16.52 -0.51
N ASP A 38 0.82 16.33 -0.16
CA ASP A 38 0.12 17.07 0.89
C ASP A 38 0.35 16.47 2.28
N ALA A 39 1.62 16.34 2.66
CA ALA A 39 2.02 15.85 3.97
C ALA A 39 3.11 16.76 4.57
N GLY A 40 3.19 16.82 5.90
CA GLY A 40 4.18 17.62 6.61
C GLY A 40 5.61 17.25 6.22
N CYS A 41 5.92 15.97 6.09
CA CYS A 41 7.23 15.48 5.68
C CYS A 41 7.66 15.94 4.27
N TYR A 42 6.73 16.36 3.42
CA TYR A 42 7.00 16.98 2.12
C TYR A 42 6.94 18.51 2.15
N GLY A 43 6.86 19.09 3.34
CA GLY A 43 6.92 20.54 3.53
C GLY A 43 5.58 21.26 3.49
N ASN A 44 4.45 20.53 3.52
CA ASN A 44 3.14 21.18 3.67
C ASN A 44 3.00 21.73 5.11
N PRO A 45 2.88 23.06 5.30
CA PRO A 45 2.82 23.66 6.64
C PRO A 45 1.42 23.61 7.27
N VAL A 46 0.39 23.28 6.50
CA VAL A 46 -1.02 23.31 6.91
C VAL A 46 -1.49 21.92 7.33
N ILE A 47 -1.29 20.95 6.45
CA ILE A 47 -1.78 19.58 6.65
C ILE A 47 -0.95 18.87 7.73
N GLN A 48 -1.63 18.39 8.76
CA GLN A 48 -0.99 17.71 9.89
C GLN A 48 -0.99 16.20 9.68
N THR A 49 0.20 15.64 9.47
CA THR A 49 0.41 14.20 9.25
C THR A 49 1.47 13.62 10.18
N PRO A 50 1.33 13.78 11.53
CA PRO A 50 2.41 13.49 12.47
C PRO A 50 2.91 12.04 12.42
N ASN A 51 2.04 11.06 12.18
CA ASN A 51 2.45 9.66 12.11
C ASN A 51 3.24 9.37 10.82
N LEU A 52 2.84 9.98 9.69
CA LEU A 52 3.56 9.87 8.43
C LEU A 52 4.90 10.61 8.50
N ASP A 53 4.92 11.78 9.15
CA ASP A 53 6.12 12.59 9.35
C ASP A 53 7.15 11.84 10.21
N ASN A 54 6.71 11.18 11.27
CA ASN A 54 7.58 10.32 12.10
C ASN A 54 8.11 9.12 11.30
N LEU A 55 7.26 8.45 10.51
CA LEU A 55 7.70 7.35 9.65
C LEU A 55 8.75 7.81 8.63
N ALA A 56 8.58 9.00 8.07
CA ALA A 56 9.53 9.59 7.14
C ALA A 56 10.86 9.98 7.80
N ALA A 57 10.81 10.41 9.07
CA ALA A 57 12.01 10.76 9.85
C ALA A 57 12.85 9.52 10.22
N ASP A 58 12.18 8.39 10.51
CA ASP A 58 12.84 7.13 10.90
C ASP A 58 13.20 6.25 9.69
N GLY A 59 12.66 6.55 8.51
CA GLY A 59 12.79 5.74 7.31
C GLY A 59 13.48 6.43 6.14
N THR A 60 13.14 5.98 4.95
CA THR A 60 13.61 6.58 3.69
C THR A 60 12.45 7.28 2.99
N ARG A 61 12.56 8.60 2.81
CA ARG A 61 11.63 9.41 2.03
C ARG A 61 12.12 9.53 0.59
N PHE A 62 11.22 9.36 -0.37
CA PHE A 62 11.49 9.58 -1.78
C PHE A 62 10.88 10.91 -2.20
N ASP A 63 11.72 11.87 -2.58
CA ASP A 63 11.26 13.19 -3.07
C ASP A 63 10.74 13.12 -4.51
N TYR A 64 11.18 12.12 -5.26
CA TYR A 64 10.77 11.88 -6.64
C TYR A 64 10.31 10.43 -6.79
N ALA A 65 9.01 10.22 -6.77
CA ALA A 65 8.38 8.94 -7.07
C ALA A 65 7.34 9.15 -8.17
N PHE A 66 7.33 8.25 -9.16
CA PHE A 66 6.47 8.39 -10.34
C PHE A 66 5.63 7.13 -10.52
N CYS A 67 4.34 7.31 -10.80
CA CYS A 67 3.51 6.24 -11.30
C CYS A 67 3.57 6.18 -12.83
N THR A 68 3.40 5.00 -13.40
CA THR A 68 3.41 4.82 -14.86
C THR A 68 2.11 5.30 -15.49
N THR A 69 1.01 5.19 -14.77
CA THR A 69 -0.33 5.62 -15.19
C THR A 69 -1.09 6.13 -13.98
N ALA A 70 -1.48 7.40 -14.01
CA ALA A 70 -2.25 8.05 -12.95
C ALA A 70 -3.72 7.63 -12.98
N SER A 71 -3.99 6.36 -12.70
CA SER A 71 -5.32 5.75 -12.65
C SER A 71 -5.30 4.60 -11.64
N CYS A 72 -6.30 4.49 -10.81
CA CYS A 72 -6.32 3.59 -9.65
C CYS A 72 -5.96 2.14 -10.01
N SER A 73 -6.70 1.49 -10.91
CA SER A 73 -6.47 0.08 -11.26
C SER A 73 -5.12 -0.09 -11.97
N ALA A 74 -4.81 0.79 -12.91
CA ALA A 74 -3.57 0.73 -13.67
C ALA A 74 -2.33 0.92 -12.79
N SER A 75 -2.34 1.90 -11.87
CA SER A 75 -1.26 2.12 -10.93
C SER A 75 -1.11 0.95 -9.94
N ARG A 76 -2.22 0.45 -9.39
CA ARG A 76 -2.20 -0.69 -8.45
C ARG A 76 -1.67 -1.97 -9.11
N SER A 77 -1.99 -2.19 -10.38
CA SER A 77 -1.44 -3.33 -11.11
C SER A 77 0.09 -3.25 -11.24
N VAL A 78 0.63 -2.06 -11.51
CA VAL A 78 2.08 -1.85 -11.57
C VAL A 78 2.73 -2.04 -10.20
N ILE A 79 2.14 -1.50 -9.13
CA ILE A 79 2.62 -1.69 -7.75
C ILE A 79 2.68 -3.18 -7.40
N LEU A 80 1.65 -3.96 -7.76
CA LEU A 80 1.55 -5.36 -7.39
C LEU A 80 2.28 -6.32 -8.34
N THR A 81 2.70 -5.88 -9.53
CA THR A 81 3.40 -6.76 -10.48
C THR A 81 4.85 -6.35 -10.73
N GLY A 82 5.21 -5.10 -10.45
CA GLY A 82 6.49 -4.53 -10.85
C GLY A 82 6.64 -4.32 -12.36
N LEU A 83 5.56 -4.49 -13.13
CA LEU A 83 5.55 -4.41 -14.58
C LEU A 83 4.79 -3.18 -15.05
N HIS A 84 5.30 -2.49 -16.07
CA HIS A 84 4.57 -1.41 -16.73
C HIS A 84 3.26 -1.90 -17.33
N ASN A 85 2.27 -1.02 -17.47
CA ASN A 85 0.92 -1.37 -17.93
C ASN A 85 0.88 -2.06 -19.29
N HIS A 86 1.77 -1.71 -20.22
CA HIS A 86 1.86 -2.38 -21.51
C HIS A 86 2.39 -3.82 -21.41
N ALA A 87 3.14 -4.15 -20.34
CA ALA A 87 3.64 -5.49 -20.10
C ALA A 87 2.69 -6.33 -19.24
N ASN A 88 1.85 -5.70 -18.39
CA ASN A 88 0.91 -6.44 -17.57
C ASN A 88 -0.53 -6.45 -18.12
N GLY A 89 -0.88 -5.59 -19.08
CA GLY A 89 -2.20 -5.53 -19.72
C GLY A 89 -3.23 -4.62 -19.04
N GLN A 90 -3.00 -4.17 -17.81
CA GLN A 90 -3.95 -3.34 -17.06
C GLN A 90 -3.80 -1.86 -17.43
N TYR A 91 -4.33 -1.44 -18.58
CA TYR A 91 -4.15 -0.08 -19.09
C TYR A 91 -5.03 0.98 -18.40
N GLY A 92 -6.11 0.58 -17.78
CA GLY A 92 -7.08 1.48 -17.16
C GLY A 92 -7.90 0.81 -16.07
N HIS A 93 -9.09 1.36 -15.79
CA HIS A 93 -9.98 0.84 -14.75
C HIS A 93 -10.50 -0.55 -15.05
N GLN A 94 -10.60 -1.38 -14.01
CA GLN A 94 -11.17 -2.73 -14.11
C GLN A 94 -12.71 -2.73 -14.12
N HIS A 95 -13.37 -1.59 -13.88
CA HIS A 95 -14.82 -1.46 -13.78
C HIS A 95 -15.42 -0.64 -14.92
N ALA A 96 -16.73 -0.49 -14.93
CA ALA A 96 -17.54 0.14 -15.96
C ALA A 96 -17.33 -0.55 -17.32
N TYR A 97 -17.52 0.15 -18.43
CA TYR A 97 -17.31 -0.43 -19.76
C TYR A 97 -15.84 -0.57 -20.16
N HIS A 98 -14.90 -0.11 -19.35
CA HIS A 98 -13.46 -0.29 -19.63
C HIS A 98 -13.00 -1.73 -19.43
N HIS A 99 -13.37 -2.36 -18.32
CA HIS A 99 -13.06 -3.75 -17.96
C HIS A 99 -11.63 -4.18 -18.26
N PHE A 100 -10.64 -3.31 -18.06
CA PHE A 100 -9.24 -3.68 -18.21
C PHE A 100 -8.84 -4.72 -17.16
N ALA A 101 -8.05 -5.68 -17.57
CA ALA A 101 -7.52 -6.73 -16.73
C ALA A 101 -6.08 -7.03 -17.14
N SER A 102 -5.28 -7.50 -16.19
CA SER A 102 -3.95 -8.01 -16.51
C SER A 102 -4.00 -9.32 -17.27
N PHE A 103 -2.94 -9.62 -18.01
CA PHE A 103 -2.80 -10.90 -18.68
C PHE A 103 -2.76 -12.04 -17.66
N PRO A 104 -3.38 -13.19 -17.96
CA PRO A 104 -3.57 -14.26 -16.99
C PRO A 104 -2.27 -14.98 -16.56
N ASP A 105 -1.21 -14.85 -17.32
CA ASP A 105 0.12 -15.44 -17.05
C ASP A 105 1.02 -14.57 -16.18
N ILE A 106 0.58 -13.37 -15.84
CA ILE A 106 1.31 -12.46 -14.95
C ILE A 106 1.29 -13.00 -13.51
N LYS A 107 2.45 -12.98 -12.87
CA LYS A 107 2.57 -13.25 -11.43
C LYS A 107 2.71 -11.95 -10.65
N SER A 108 1.81 -11.76 -9.70
CA SER A 108 1.82 -10.59 -8.83
C SER A 108 2.56 -10.84 -7.51
N LEU A 109 2.92 -9.76 -6.85
CA LEU A 109 3.60 -9.79 -5.55
C LEU A 109 2.87 -10.65 -4.50
N PRO A 110 1.54 -10.54 -4.28
CA PRO A 110 0.86 -11.39 -3.30
C PRO A 110 0.99 -12.88 -3.64
N VAL A 111 0.87 -13.27 -4.91
CA VAL A 111 1.05 -14.67 -5.32
C VAL A 111 2.48 -15.15 -5.07
N LEU A 112 3.48 -14.35 -5.47
CA LEU A 112 4.89 -14.70 -5.26
C LEU A 112 5.25 -14.79 -3.77
N LEU A 113 4.69 -13.92 -2.93
CA LEU A 113 4.91 -13.95 -1.49
C LEU A 113 4.19 -15.14 -0.83
N SER A 114 2.96 -15.46 -1.24
CA SER A 114 2.27 -16.66 -0.78
C SER A 114 3.06 -17.94 -1.15
N ASP A 115 3.55 -18.04 -2.39
CA ASP A 115 4.43 -19.15 -2.82
C ASP A 115 5.73 -19.21 -2.00
N ALA A 116 6.23 -18.07 -1.51
CA ALA A 116 7.40 -17.98 -0.64
C ALA A 116 7.09 -18.24 0.84
N GLY A 117 5.85 -18.58 1.19
CA GLY A 117 5.40 -18.94 2.54
C GLY A 117 5.01 -17.74 3.41
N TYR A 118 4.67 -16.60 2.82
CA TYR A 118 4.01 -15.51 3.53
C TYR A 118 2.52 -15.79 3.66
N ARG A 119 1.92 -15.31 4.73
CA ARG A 119 0.48 -15.12 4.82
C ARG A 119 0.14 -13.77 4.18
N THR A 120 -0.68 -13.76 3.14
CA THR A 120 -1.01 -12.55 2.39
C THR A 120 -2.43 -12.10 2.68
N VAL A 121 -2.59 -10.84 3.08
CA VAL A 121 -3.87 -10.25 3.49
C VAL A 121 -4.11 -8.95 2.76
N GLN A 122 -5.28 -8.82 2.13
CA GLN A 122 -5.76 -7.61 1.51
C GLN A 122 -6.83 -6.95 2.37
N VAL A 123 -6.67 -5.65 2.67
CA VAL A 123 -7.62 -4.85 3.44
C VAL A 123 -7.95 -3.58 2.68
N GLY A 124 -9.23 -3.35 2.44
CA GLY A 124 -9.73 -2.12 1.84
C GLY A 124 -9.83 -2.15 0.32
N LYS A 125 -9.37 -1.08 -0.36
CA LYS A 125 -9.54 -0.92 -1.81
C LYS A 125 -8.64 -1.88 -2.59
N TYR A 126 -9.23 -2.84 -3.29
CA TYR A 126 -8.51 -3.83 -4.12
C TYR A 126 -8.26 -3.33 -5.54
N HIS A 127 -9.29 -3.19 -6.32
CA HIS A 127 -9.39 -2.47 -7.60
C HIS A 127 -8.42 -2.91 -8.71
N VAL A 128 -8.10 -4.19 -8.80
CA VAL A 128 -7.35 -4.84 -9.89
C VAL A 128 -8.08 -6.06 -10.41
N ALA A 129 -7.75 -6.51 -11.59
CA ALA A 129 -8.33 -7.70 -12.23
C ALA A 129 -7.30 -8.41 -13.14
N PRO A 130 -7.45 -9.72 -13.38
CA PRO A 130 -8.41 -10.62 -12.77
C PRO A 130 -7.96 -11.07 -11.39
N GLU A 131 -8.86 -11.60 -10.55
CA GLU A 131 -8.55 -12.00 -9.17
C GLU A 131 -7.48 -13.09 -9.10
N GLU A 132 -7.46 -14.01 -10.05
CA GLU A 132 -6.49 -15.10 -10.11
C GLU A 132 -5.05 -14.61 -10.18
N VAL A 133 -4.82 -13.49 -10.88
CA VAL A 133 -3.50 -12.86 -11.00
C VAL A 133 -3.08 -12.19 -9.70
N TYR A 134 -4.03 -11.63 -8.95
CA TYR A 134 -3.77 -10.82 -7.75
C TYR A 134 -4.27 -11.48 -6.47
N ARG A 135 -4.31 -12.82 -6.45
CA ARG A 135 -4.86 -13.58 -5.34
C ARG A 135 -4.08 -13.34 -4.05
N PHE A 136 -4.84 -13.04 -2.99
CA PHE A 136 -4.40 -13.05 -1.60
C PHE A 136 -4.96 -14.27 -0.87
N ASP A 137 -4.35 -14.68 0.23
CA ASP A 137 -4.88 -15.75 1.07
C ASP A 137 -6.16 -15.29 1.78
N GLU A 138 -6.24 -14.00 2.14
CA GLU A 138 -7.37 -13.42 2.85
C GLU A 138 -7.77 -12.04 2.30
N TYR A 139 -9.08 -11.81 2.26
CA TYR A 139 -9.68 -10.52 1.87
C TYR A 139 -10.56 -10.00 3.00
N VAL A 140 -10.21 -8.83 3.54
CA VAL A 140 -10.96 -8.19 4.61
C VAL A 140 -11.92 -7.16 4.04
N LYS A 141 -13.21 -7.49 4.06
CA LYS A 141 -14.27 -6.55 3.70
C LYS A 141 -14.49 -5.56 4.84
N VAL A 142 -14.34 -4.29 4.55
CA VAL A 142 -14.40 -3.20 5.51
C VAL A 142 -14.81 -1.91 4.81
N ASN A 143 -15.30 -0.93 5.55
CA ASN A 143 -15.49 0.40 5.00
C ASN A 143 -14.11 1.03 4.71
N THR A 144 -13.76 1.14 3.43
CA THR A 144 -12.46 1.63 2.97
C THR A 144 -12.17 3.11 3.27
N ARG A 145 -13.15 3.81 3.84
CA ARG A 145 -13.08 5.20 4.31
C ARG A 145 -13.09 5.33 5.82
N SER A 146 -13.12 4.19 6.54
CA SER A 146 -13.01 4.14 7.99
C SER A 146 -11.63 3.64 8.41
N PRO A 147 -10.63 4.52 8.62
CA PRO A 147 -9.28 4.10 8.96
C PRO A 147 -9.23 3.38 10.32
N VAL A 148 -10.12 3.73 11.24
CA VAL A 148 -10.21 3.08 12.56
C VAL A 148 -10.71 1.65 12.40
N GLU A 149 -11.82 1.43 11.69
CA GLU A 149 -12.35 0.09 11.42
C GLU A 149 -11.32 -0.77 10.66
N MET A 150 -10.66 -0.19 9.64
CA MET A 150 -9.62 -0.88 8.89
C MET A 150 -8.46 -1.32 9.80
N ALA A 151 -7.98 -0.43 10.68
CA ALA A 151 -6.90 -0.72 11.62
C ALA A 151 -7.31 -1.78 12.65
N ASP A 152 -8.51 -1.70 13.19
CA ASP A 152 -9.04 -2.68 14.16
C ASP A 152 -9.14 -4.08 13.54
N ARG A 153 -9.59 -4.18 12.29
CA ARG A 153 -9.63 -5.46 11.56
C ARG A 153 -8.25 -6.04 11.29
N CYS A 154 -7.22 -5.20 11.15
CA CYS A 154 -5.84 -5.67 10.98
C CYS A 154 -5.26 -6.27 12.27
N ARG A 155 -5.77 -5.91 13.44
CA ARG A 155 -5.26 -6.37 14.73
C ARG A 155 -5.25 -7.89 14.83
N GLU A 156 -6.29 -8.56 14.34
CA GLU A 156 -6.42 -10.03 14.34
C GLU A 156 -5.29 -10.70 13.56
N PHE A 157 -4.88 -10.10 12.43
CA PHE A 157 -3.81 -10.62 11.57
C PHE A 157 -2.42 -10.34 12.12
N ILE A 158 -2.23 -9.17 12.70
CA ILE A 158 -0.92 -8.74 13.24
C ILE A 158 -0.60 -9.51 14.52
N ALA A 159 -1.62 -9.78 15.37
CA ALA A 159 -1.48 -10.45 16.64
C ALA A 159 -1.68 -11.99 16.54
N ALA A 160 -1.92 -12.52 15.35
CA ALA A 160 -2.11 -13.96 15.18
C ALA A 160 -0.83 -14.72 15.56
N ASP A 161 -1.01 -15.84 16.28
CA ASP A 161 0.06 -16.79 16.57
C ASP A 161 0.33 -17.66 15.33
N ASP A 162 1.04 -17.08 14.38
CA ASP A 162 1.40 -17.70 13.10
C ASP A 162 2.86 -17.40 12.79
N ASP A 163 3.69 -18.42 12.72
CA ASP A 163 5.12 -18.32 12.45
C ASP A 163 5.45 -17.81 11.03
N ARG A 164 4.46 -17.78 10.14
CA ARG A 164 4.65 -17.26 8.79
C ARG A 164 4.76 -15.75 8.81
N PRO A 165 5.68 -15.16 8.03
CA PRO A 165 5.72 -13.72 7.87
C PRO A 165 4.44 -13.22 7.19
N LEU A 166 4.00 -12.02 7.58
CA LEU A 166 2.80 -11.38 7.05
C LEU A 166 3.15 -10.42 5.90
N PHE A 167 2.40 -10.50 4.80
CA PHE A 167 2.28 -9.45 3.81
C PHE A 167 0.89 -8.84 3.90
N LEU A 168 0.81 -7.62 4.40
CA LEU A 168 -0.43 -6.86 4.54
C LEU A 168 -0.50 -5.76 3.46
N TYR A 169 -1.43 -5.89 2.53
CA TYR A 169 -1.77 -4.87 1.54
C TYR A 169 -2.95 -4.04 2.06
N PHE A 170 -2.63 -2.90 2.66
CA PHE A 170 -3.58 -2.02 3.31
C PHE A 170 -3.89 -0.81 2.44
N CYS A 171 -5.14 -0.66 1.98
CA CYS A 171 -5.51 0.31 0.96
C CYS A 171 -6.74 1.11 1.37
N THR A 172 -6.54 2.38 1.70
CA THR A 172 -7.65 3.31 1.94
C THR A 172 -8.28 3.79 0.62
N SER A 173 -9.53 4.28 0.69
CA SER A 173 -10.13 5.04 -0.40
C SER A 173 -9.90 6.54 -0.25
N ASP A 174 -9.52 7.02 0.91
CA ASP A 174 -9.16 8.42 1.11
C ASP A 174 -7.67 8.64 0.76
N PRO A 175 -7.32 9.86 0.29
CA PRO A 175 -8.15 11.05 0.12
C PRO A 175 -8.91 11.16 -1.22
N HIS A 176 -9.06 10.07 -1.98
CA HIS A 176 -9.85 10.07 -3.21
C HIS A 176 -11.26 10.63 -2.95
N ARG A 177 -11.74 11.49 -3.85
CA ARG A 177 -13.07 12.08 -3.76
C ARG A 177 -14.15 11.02 -3.54
N GLY A 178 -15.03 11.25 -2.56
CA GLY A 178 -16.21 10.42 -2.36
C GLY A 178 -17.31 10.81 -3.34
N GLY A 179 -17.87 9.85 -4.06
CA GLY A 179 -19.05 10.09 -4.87
C GLY A 179 -20.22 10.55 -3.98
N GLY A 180 -20.62 11.80 -4.08
CA GLY A 180 -21.76 12.34 -3.36
C GLY A 180 -22.34 13.52 -4.12
N VAL A 181 -23.59 13.40 -4.51
CA VAL A 181 -24.34 14.49 -5.13
C VAL A 181 -24.92 15.36 -4.01
N VAL A 182 -24.57 16.65 -3.98
CA VAL A 182 -25.36 17.65 -3.29
C VAL A 182 -26.39 18.15 -4.31
N GLU A 183 -27.67 17.91 -4.03
CA GLU A 183 -28.76 18.04 -5.00
C GLU A 183 -28.85 19.41 -5.70
N ASP A 184 -28.39 20.48 -5.07
CA ASP A 184 -28.55 21.85 -5.56
C ASP A 184 -27.26 22.48 -6.14
N SER A 185 -26.19 21.73 -6.34
CA SER A 185 -24.96 22.27 -6.92
C SER A 185 -24.80 21.86 -8.37
N PRO A 186 -24.57 22.81 -9.30
CA PRO A 186 -24.29 22.49 -10.69
C PRO A 186 -22.98 21.69 -10.87
N TYR A 187 -22.09 21.71 -9.89
CA TYR A 187 -20.83 20.98 -9.89
C TYR A 187 -20.84 19.74 -9.00
N LYS A 188 -21.96 19.44 -8.33
CA LYS A 188 -22.14 18.25 -7.47
C LYS A 188 -20.88 17.94 -6.68
N PRO A 189 -20.50 18.77 -5.69
CA PRO A 189 -19.25 18.58 -4.97
C PRO A 189 -19.23 17.19 -4.34
N ASP A 190 -18.14 16.47 -4.58
CA ASP A 190 -17.93 15.18 -3.98
C ASP A 190 -17.86 15.29 -2.46
N ARG A 191 -18.45 14.33 -1.79
CA ARG A 191 -18.29 14.20 -0.34
C ARG A 191 -16.98 13.47 -0.10
N PHE A 192 -16.08 14.10 0.61
CA PHE A 192 -14.92 13.40 1.17
C PHE A 192 -15.40 12.39 2.22
N GLY A 193 -14.82 11.19 2.16
CA GLY A 193 -15.37 10.04 2.87
C GLY A 193 -15.15 10.07 4.38
N ASN A 194 -14.12 10.75 4.85
CA ASN A 194 -13.79 10.71 6.26
C ASN A 194 -14.62 11.75 7.03
N ARG A 195 -15.65 11.26 7.73
CA ARG A 195 -16.49 12.08 8.60
C ARG A 195 -16.23 11.68 10.05
N PRO A 196 -15.61 12.54 10.85
CA PRO A 196 -15.25 12.25 12.23
C PRO A 196 -16.42 11.82 13.11
N GLN A 197 -17.64 12.33 12.83
CA GLN A 197 -18.84 11.94 13.56
C GLN A 197 -19.20 10.45 13.38
N GLY A 198 -18.67 9.77 12.37
CA GLY A 198 -18.89 8.35 12.10
C GLY A 198 -17.85 7.43 12.74
N TYR A 199 -16.78 7.98 13.33
CA TYR A 199 -15.62 7.18 13.78
C TYR A 199 -15.25 7.52 15.21
N PRO A 200 -15.64 6.69 16.20
CA PRO A 200 -15.29 6.92 17.60
C PRO A 200 -13.76 7.05 17.79
N GLY A 201 -13.37 8.06 18.54
CA GLY A 201 -11.95 8.30 18.83
C GLY A 201 -11.18 9.08 17.76
N VAL A 202 -11.81 9.41 16.63
CA VAL A 202 -11.22 10.28 15.60
C VAL A 202 -11.56 11.72 15.92
N LYS A 203 -10.52 12.55 16.08
CA LYS A 203 -10.69 14.00 16.24
C LYS A 203 -10.87 14.63 14.86
N GLU A 204 -11.93 15.42 14.71
CA GLU A 204 -12.13 16.23 13.51
C GLU A 204 -11.02 17.27 13.36
N VAL A 205 -10.43 17.33 12.18
CA VAL A 205 -9.51 18.39 11.77
C VAL A 205 -10.12 19.04 10.53
N VAL A 206 -10.50 20.30 10.67
CA VAL A 206 -11.03 21.11 9.57
C VAL A 206 -9.99 22.17 9.25
N TYR A 207 -9.59 22.23 8.00
CA TYR A 207 -8.69 23.26 7.48
C TYR A 207 -9.49 24.39 6.86
N ASP A 208 -9.00 25.62 7.02
CA ASP A 208 -9.61 26.77 6.36
C ASP A 208 -9.38 26.65 4.83
N PRO A 209 -10.39 26.84 4.00
CA PRO A 209 -10.21 26.86 2.55
C PRO A 209 -9.17 27.89 2.08
N ASP A 210 -8.99 29.00 2.80
CA ASP A 210 -8.01 30.04 2.47
C ASP A 210 -6.55 29.59 2.74
N ASP A 211 -6.38 28.55 3.59
CA ASP A 211 -5.06 27.95 3.87
C ASP A 211 -4.65 26.90 2.83
N VAL A 212 -5.52 26.55 1.88
CA VAL A 212 -5.23 25.54 0.86
C VAL A 212 -4.10 25.99 -0.05
N ILE A 213 -3.03 25.22 -0.09
CA ILE A 213 -1.91 25.47 -0.98
C ILE A 213 -2.28 25.02 -2.39
N VAL A 214 -2.51 25.97 -3.26
CA VAL A 214 -2.74 25.69 -4.68
C VAL A 214 -1.39 25.39 -5.35
N PRO A 215 -1.22 24.24 -6.00
CA PRO A 215 0.02 23.95 -6.73
C PRO A 215 0.32 25.01 -7.78
N PRO A 216 1.60 25.44 -7.96
CA PRO A 216 1.95 26.56 -8.82
C PRO A 216 1.72 26.33 -10.33
N PHE A 217 1.39 25.10 -10.72
CA PHE A 217 1.04 24.74 -12.11
C PHE A 217 -0.47 24.80 -12.37
N LEU A 218 -1.28 25.05 -11.37
CA LEU A 218 -2.72 25.32 -11.55
C LEU A 218 -2.96 26.81 -11.77
N PRO A 219 -3.92 27.18 -12.67
CA PRO A 219 -4.24 28.57 -12.95
C PRO A 219 -4.90 29.28 -11.77
#